data_269ff6a2ca52b971929ead5e1633e438
#
_entry.id   269ff6a2ca52b971929ead5e1633e438
#
_cell.length_a   1.000
_cell.length_b   1.000
_cell.length_c   1.000
_cell.angle_alpha   90.00
_cell.angle_beta   90.00
_cell.angle_gamma   90.00
#
_symmetry.space_group_name_H-M   'P 1'
#
loop_
_entity.id
_entity.type
_entity.pdbx_description
1 polymer ?
#
loop_
_entity_poly.entity_id
_entity_poly.type
_entity_poly.pdbx_seq_one_letter_code
_entity_poly.pdbx_strand_id
1 'polypeptide(L)'
;LKELPLSYAPAQVRAFMTYLSELKKWNKAYNLTSLKTDEEMIVKHFLDSLLYLTALPSGAASVMDVGSGAGFPGIPLKIMRPEILVYLLEPSRKKATFLRHIVRTLALNTIEVMEKRIEEVKSLTVDVAVTRALFGIKEFIEKASPHVKEGGRLILSKGPKVKEELKAVKETHCEVVTLSLPTTHIKRFLVLIEKGPATPEETPPKSGAYHAAAVSTTCVNSECRLRKAGCRGFEGCPGFKAKE
;
A
#
# COMPACT_ATOMS: atom_id res chain seq x y z
N LEU A 1 22.77 -0.50 11.98
CA LEU A 1 22.11 -1.79 11.68
C LEU A 1 22.22 -2.79 12.84
N LYS A 2 23.22 -2.69 13.71
CA LYS A 2 23.32 -3.59 14.89
C LYS A 2 22.14 -3.45 15.88
N GLU A 3 21.46 -2.30 15.87
CA GLU A 3 20.29 -2.03 16.73
C GLU A 3 18.95 -2.47 16.11
N LEU A 4 18.93 -2.75 14.81
CA LEU A 4 17.81 -3.40 14.14
C LEU A 4 18.19 -4.87 13.94
N PRO A 5 17.34 -5.83 14.32
CA PRO A 5 17.61 -7.26 14.16
C PRO A 5 17.49 -7.68 12.68
N LEU A 6 18.27 -7.02 11.81
CA LEU A 6 18.27 -7.27 10.37
C LEU A 6 19.58 -7.96 9.98
N SER A 7 19.47 -9.12 9.36
CA SER A 7 20.58 -9.72 8.62
C SER A 7 20.76 -8.98 7.29
N TYR A 8 21.99 -8.77 6.88
CA TYR A 8 22.30 -8.10 5.61
C TYR A 8 23.57 -8.69 4.98
N ALA A 9 23.62 -8.68 3.68
CA ALA A 9 24.78 -9.09 2.90
C ALA A 9 25.66 -7.88 2.51
N PRO A 10 26.97 -8.07 2.27
CA PRO A 10 27.84 -6.99 1.77
C PRO A 10 27.33 -6.32 0.49
N ALA A 11 26.63 -7.06 -0.37
CA ALA A 11 26.03 -6.52 -1.60
C ALA A 11 24.96 -5.46 -1.31
N GLN A 12 24.14 -5.66 -0.28
CA GLN A 12 23.10 -4.69 0.12
C GLN A 12 23.75 -3.40 0.64
N VAL A 13 24.83 -3.51 1.43
CA VAL A 13 25.58 -2.32 1.88
C VAL A 13 26.15 -1.55 0.69
N ARG A 14 26.75 -2.23 -0.29
CA ARG A 14 27.23 -1.59 -1.52
C ARG A 14 26.10 -0.90 -2.29
N ALA A 15 24.93 -1.52 -2.39
CA ALA A 15 23.75 -0.93 -3.02
C ALA A 15 23.33 0.37 -2.32
N PHE A 16 23.28 0.39 -0.98
CA PHE A 16 22.98 1.61 -0.21
C PHE A 16 24.03 2.71 -0.40
N MET A 17 25.31 2.37 -0.45
CA MET A 17 26.38 3.35 -0.69
C MET A 17 26.31 3.95 -2.10
N THR A 18 26.02 3.12 -3.11
CA THR A 18 25.79 3.60 -4.48
C THR A 18 24.56 4.50 -4.54
N TYR A 19 23.47 4.10 -3.88
CA TYR A 19 22.25 4.90 -3.80
C TYR A 19 22.50 6.26 -3.15
N LEU A 20 23.22 6.32 -2.04
CA LEU A 20 23.60 7.56 -1.37
C LEU A 20 24.39 8.49 -2.31
N SER A 21 25.39 7.93 -3.00
CA SER A 21 26.20 8.70 -3.96
C SER A 21 25.35 9.30 -5.08
N GLU A 22 24.49 8.52 -5.69
CA GLU A 22 23.59 8.98 -6.75
C GLU A 22 22.55 9.99 -6.24
N LEU A 23 21.96 9.73 -5.07
CA LEU A 23 21.02 10.67 -4.44
C LEU A 23 21.67 12.04 -4.23
N LYS A 24 22.91 12.09 -3.73
CA LYS A 24 23.67 13.34 -3.53
C LYS A 24 23.94 14.08 -4.86
N LYS A 25 24.34 13.36 -5.90
CA LYS A 25 24.56 13.95 -7.22
C LYS A 25 23.30 14.61 -7.75
N TRP A 26 22.21 13.86 -7.76
CA TRP A 26 20.92 14.34 -8.27
C TRP A 26 20.31 15.43 -7.38
N ASN A 27 20.50 15.35 -6.06
CA ASN A 27 19.97 16.35 -5.14
C ASN A 27 20.56 17.74 -5.37
N LYS A 28 21.83 17.84 -5.80
CA LYS A 28 22.45 19.12 -6.18
C LYS A 28 21.74 19.82 -7.33
N ALA A 29 21.22 19.05 -8.29
CA ALA A 29 20.59 19.59 -9.48
C ALA A 29 19.06 19.74 -9.34
N TYR A 30 18.40 18.85 -8.60
CA TYR A 30 16.94 18.70 -8.64
C TYR A 30 16.23 18.91 -7.30
N ASN A 31 16.95 19.11 -6.20
CA ASN A 31 16.37 19.27 -4.86
C ASN A 31 15.38 18.12 -4.52
N LEU A 32 15.85 16.88 -4.63
CA LEU A 32 15.05 15.69 -4.35
C LEU A 32 14.71 15.51 -2.86
N THR A 33 15.59 16.01 -1.99
CA THR A 33 15.45 16.00 -0.53
C THR A 33 16.03 17.27 0.09
N SER A 34 15.47 17.68 1.22
CA SER A 34 15.98 18.78 2.04
C SER A 34 17.20 18.43 2.87
N LEU A 35 17.51 17.14 3.05
CA LEU A 35 18.65 16.67 3.84
C LEU A 35 19.96 16.97 3.10
N LYS A 36 20.97 17.42 3.83
CA LYS A 36 22.22 17.93 3.23
C LYS A 36 23.43 17.04 3.49
N THR A 37 23.48 16.39 4.64
CA THR A 37 24.64 15.58 5.04
C THR A 37 24.40 14.09 4.78
N ASP A 38 25.49 13.34 4.62
CA ASP A 38 25.44 11.89 4.44
C ASP A 38 24.79 11.21 5.64
N GLU A 39 25.17 11.65 6.85
CA GLU A 39 24.63 11.14 8.08
C GLU A 39 23.09 11.33 8.15
N GLU A 40 22.62 12.54 7.85
CA GLU A 40 21.18 12.80 7.82
C GLU A 40 20.46 11.91 6.80
N MET A 41 21.01 11.73 5.60
CA MET A 41 20.41 10.88 4.56
C MET A 41 20.41 9.42 5.00
N ILE A 42 21.51 8.93 5.59
CA ILE A 42 21.58 7.55 6.09
C ILE A 42 20.54 7.35 7.19
N VAL A 43 20.53 8.23 8.18
CA VAL A 43 19.67 8.05 9.35
C VAL A 43 18.19 8.30 9.00
N LYS A 44 17.89 9.48 8.43
CA LYS A 44 16.49 9.93 8.24
C LYS A 44 15.84 9.41 6.95
N HIS A 45 16.61 8.81 6.03
CA HIS A 45 16.07 8.16 4.84
C HIS A 45 16.27 6.66 4.87
N PHE A 46 17.49 6.15 4.91
CA PHE A 46 17.72 4.71 4.78
C PHE A 46 17.29 3.96 6.04
N LEU A 47 17.83 4.29 7.21
CA LEU A 47 17.47 3.59 8.45
C LEU A 47 16.00 3.78 8.82
N ASP A 48 15.45 4.97 8.61
CA ASP A 48 14.01 5.24 8.78
C ASP A 48 13.13 4.34 7.89
N SER A 49 13.56 4.11 6.65
CA SER A 49 12.87 3.20 5.73
C SER A 49 12.98 1.73 6.14
N LEU A 50 14.11 1.32 6.72
CA LEU A 50 14.30 -0.05 7.19
C LEU A 50 13.42 -0.42 8.38
N LEU A 51 12.88 0.55 9.11
CA LEU A 51 11.90 0.29 10.17
C LEU A 51 10.65 -0.41 9.64
N TYR A 52 10.25 -0.15 8.39
CA TYR A 52 9.09 -0.81 7.77
C TYR A 52 9.25 -2.33 7.64
N LEU A 53 10.49 -2.85 7.59
CA LEU A 53 10.74 -4.28 7.53
C LEU A 53 10.22 -5.02 8.77
N THR A 54 10.15 -4.35 9.92
CA THR A 54 9.62 -4.93 11.17
C THR A 54 8.10 -5.12 11.13
N ALA A 55 7.42 -4.37 10.25
CA ALA A 55 5.96 -4.38 10.11
C ALA A 55 5.49 -5.09 8.82
N LEU A 56 6.43 -5.37 7.90
CA LEU A 56 6.11 -6.04 6.65
C LEU A 56 5.81 -7.52 6.92
N PRO A 57 4.64 -8.05 6.50
CA PRO A 57 4.33 -9.47 6.66
C PRO A 57 5.40 -10.34 5.99
N SER A 58 5.75 -11.46 6.63
CA SER A 58 6.77 -12.40 6.08
C SER A 58 6.39 -12.96 4.72
N GLY A 59 5.09 -13.17 4.48
CA GLY A 59 4.54 -13.66 3.21
C GLY A 59 4.21 -12.58 2.17
N ALA A 60 4.49 -11.30 2.45
CA ALA A 60 4.20 -10.23 1.48
C ALA A 60 5.03 -10.44 0.20
N ALA A 61 4.34 -10.57 -0.94
CA ALA A 61 4.94 -10.73 -2.26
C ALA A 61 4.97 -9.41 -3.05
N SER A 62 4.14 -8.44 -2.68
CA SER A 62 4.02 -7.15 -3.39
C SER A 62 3.83 -5.97 -2.44
N VAL A 63 4.49 -4.86 -2.75
CA VAL A 63 4.43 -3.61 -2.00
C VAL A 63 4.21 -2.43 -2.95
N MET A 64 3.30 -1.53 -2.60
CA MET A 64 3.10 -0.26 -3.27
C MET A 64 3.54 0.88 -2.35
N ASP A 65 4.54 1.64 -2.76
CA ASP A 65 5.02 2.84 -2.08
C ASP A 65 4.34 4.07 -2.66
N VAL A 66 3.45 4.68 -1.89
CA VAL A 66 2.63 5.81 -2.33
C VAL A 66 3.29 7.13 -1.99
N GLY A 67 3.68 7.86 -3.03
CA GLY A 67 4.45 9.09 -2.90
C GLY A 67 5.90 8.81 -2.55
N SER A 68 6.53 7.92 -3.31
CA SER A 68 7.89 7.42 -3.06
C SER A 68 8.96 8.52 -2.96
N GLY A 69 8.71 9.69 -3.53
CA GLY A 69 9.65 10.79 -3.49
C GLY A 69 10.97 10.43 -4.18
N ALA A 70 12.05 10.49 -3.42
CA ALA A 70 13.35 10.01 -3.87
C ALA A 70 13.53 8.48 -3.65
N GLY A 71 12.44 7.71 -3.49
CA GLY A 71 12.43 6.25 -3.39
C GLY A 71 12.32 5.68 -1.98
N PHE A 72 11.76 6.43 -1.05
CA PHE A 72 11.68 6.05 0.37
C PHE A 72 10.24 5.88 0.85
N PRO A 73 9.85 4.71 1.40
CA PRO A 73 10.72 3.59 1.80
C PRO A 73 10.96 2.51 0.72
N GLY A 74 10.33 2.57 -0.45
CA GLY A 74 10.23 1.47 -1.41
C GLY A 74 11.57 0.89 -1.88
N ILE A 75 12.57 1.72 -2.27
CA ILE A 75 13.88 1.23 -2.73
C ILE A 75 14.68 0.57 -1.60
N PRO A 76 14.81 1.13 -0.38
CA PRO A 76 15.38 0.41 0.75
C PRO A 76 14.74 -0.94 1.05
N LEU A 77 13.40 -1.02 0.99
CA LEU A 77 12.69 -2.28 1.15
C LEU A 77 13.09 -3.28 0.07
N LYS A 78 13.16 -2.85 -1.18
CA LYS A 78 13.57 -3.69 -2.32
C LYS A 78 15.01 -4.18 -2.21
N ILE A 79 15.93 -3.35 -1.74
CA ILE A 79 17.32 -3.74 -1.50
C ILE A 79 17.41 -4.85 -0.45
N MET A 80 16.61 -4.74 0.62
CA MET A 80 16.62 -5.71 1.72
C MET A 80 15.78 -6.97 1.44
N ARG A 81 14.75 -6.87 0.63
CA ARG A 81 13.82 -7.92 0.25
C ARG A 81 13.76 -8.02 -1.28
N PRO A 82 14.82 -8.55 -1.94
CA PRO A 82 14.91 -8.56 -3.39
C PRO A 82 13.84 -9.41 -4.09
N GLU A 83 13.18 -10.30 -3.35
CA GLU A 83 12.12 -11.16 -3.85
C GLU A 83 10.77 -10.45 -4.03
N ILE A 84 10.49 -9.36 -3.30
CA ILE A 84 9.19 -8.68 -3.38
C ILE A 84 9.06 -7.88 -4.68
N LEU A 85 7.85 -7.83 -5.21
CA LEU A 85 7.47 -6.90 -6.29
C LEU A 85 7.17 -5.52 -5.68
N VAL A 86 7.80 -4.46 -6.17
CA VAL A 86 7.61 -3.11 -5.66
C VAL A 86 7.08 -2.19 -6.73
N TYR A 87 6.02 -1.44 -6.40
CA TYR A 87 5.49 -0.35 -7.21
C TYR A 87 5.80 0.98 -6.54
N LEU A 88 6.54 1.85 -7.23
CA LEU A 88 6.89 3.18 -6.74
C LEU A 88 5.97 4.21 -7.41
N LEU A 89 5.02 4.77 -6.67
CA LEU A 89 4.12 5.81 -7.17
C LEU A 89 4.69 7.19 -6.84
N GLU A 90 5.03 7.97 -7.86
CA GLU A 90 5.57 9.32 -7.70
C GLU A 90 5.13 10.21 -8.89
N PRO A 91 4.22 11.18 -8.67
CA PRO A 91 3.68 11.99 -9.75
C PRO A 91 4.66 13.01 -10.31
N SER A 92 5.72 13.36 -9.58
CA SER A 92 6.72 14.32 -10.05
C SER A 92 7.65 13.68 -11.08
N ARG A 93 7.57 14.13 -12.34
CA ARG A 93 8.39 13.63 -13.46
C ARG A 93 9.89 13.60 -13.12
N LYS A 94 10.41 14.66 -12.50
CA LYS A 94 11.84 14.72 -12.14
C LYS A 94 12.23 13.67 -11.10
N LYS A 95 11.36 13.41 -10.10
CA LYS A 95 11.59 12.37 -9.10
C LYS A 95 11.42 10.97 -9.71
N ALA A 96 10.40 10.76 -10.53
CA ALA A 96 10.21 9.50 -11.26
C ALA A 96 11.39 9.20 -12.20
N THR A 97 11.98 10.22 -12.84
CA THR A 97 13.20 10.05 -13.63
C THR A 97 14.38 9.60 -12.77
N PHE A 98 14.55 10.18 -11.58
CA PHE A 98 15.55 9.72 -10.63
C PHE A 98 15.29 8.28 -10.18
N LEU A 99 14.04 7.93 -9.87
CA LEU A 99 13.69 6.55 -9.49
C LEU A 99 14.06 5.55 -10.59
N ARG A 100 13.74 5.84 -11.86
CA ARG A 100 14.12 4.99 -12.99
C ARG A 100 15.65 4.89 -13.14
N HIS A 101 16.36 5.99 -12.88
CA HIS A 101 17.83 6.00 -12.90
C HIS A 101 18.40 5.07 -11.81
N ILE A 102 17.94 5.22 -10.56
CA ILE A 102 18.48 4.44 -9.45
C ILE A 102 18.12 2.95 -9.56
N VAL A 103 16.92 2.61 -10.03
CA VAL A 103 16.51 1.23 -10.32
C VAL A 103 17.47 0.57 -11.30
N ARG A 104 17.85 1.26 -12.38
CA ARG A 104 18.82 0.76 -13.39
C ARG A 104 20.23 0.68 -12.80
N THR A 105 20.68 1.71 -12.08
CA THR A 105 22.02 1.78 -11.50
C THR A 105 22.28 0.66 -10.51
N LEU A 106 21.26 0.31 -9.71
CA LEU A 106 21.32 -0.77 -8.73
C LEU A 106 20.93 -2.14 -9.29
N ALA A 107 20.61 -2.21 -10.60
CA ALA A 107 20.14 -3.43 -11.27
C ALA A 107 18.99 -4.12 -10.50
N LEU A 108 18.03 -3.34 -9.98
CA LEU A 108 16.89 -3.89 -9.25
C LEU A 108 15.88 -4.48 -10.21
N ASN A 109 15.52 -5.75 -9.98
CA ASN A 109 14.48 -6.45 -10.75
C ASN A 109 13.14 -6.40 -9.99
N THR A 110 12.03 -6.71 -10.67
CA THR A 110 10.68 -6.75 -10.07
C THR A 110 10.34 -5.48 -9.29
N ILE A 111 10.65 -4.33 -9.89
CA ILE A 111 10.29 -3.01 -9.38
C ILE A 111 9.82 -2.13 -10.53
N GLU A 112 8.70 -1.44 -10.36
CA GLU A 112 8.09 -0.58 -11.36
C GLU A 112 7.94 0.85 -10.85
N VAL A 113 8.30 1.82 -11.69
CA VAL A 113 8.14 3.25 -11.39
C VAL A 113 6.95 3.79 -12.15
N MET A 114 5.91 4.14 -11.43
CA MET A 114 4.67 4.71 -11.95
C MET A 114 4.64 6.23 -11.72
N GLU A 115 4.72 6.99 -12.82
CA GLU A 115 4.63 8.47 -12.79
C GLU A 115 3.15 8.89 -12.73
N LYS A 116 2.51 8.56 -11.60
CA LYS A 116 1.07 8.72 -11.35
C LYS A 116 0.79 9.06 -9.89
N ARG A 117 -0.36 9.71 -9.67
CA ARG A 117 -0.99 9.77 -8.36
C ARG A 117 -1.72 8.46 -8.08
N ILE A 118 -1.99 8.16 -6.82
CA ILE A 118 -2.69 6.92 -6.46
C ILE A 118 -4.11 6.87 -7.08
N GLU A 119 -4.77 8.00 -7.21
CA GLU A 119 -6.12 8.12 -7.80
C GLU A 119 -6.15 7.78 -9.30
N GLU A 120 -4.99 7.83 -9.97
CA GLU A 120 -4.85 7.52 -11.40
C GLU A 120 -4.51 6.04 -11.65
N VAL A 121 -4.25 5.28 -10.57
CA VAL A 121 -3.92 3.86 -10.65
C VAL A 121 -5.21 3.06 -10.81
N LYS A 122 -5.27 2.24 -11.86
CA LYS A 122 -6.41 1.34 -12.13
C LYS A 122 -5.95 -0.11 -12.01
N SER A 123 -6.80 -0.93 -11.44
CA SER A 123 -6.65 -2.41 -11.45
C SER A 123 -5.32 -2.94 -10.88
N LEU A 124 -4.69 -2.22 -9.97
CA LEU A 124 -3.53 -2.68 -9.23
C LEU A 124 -3.94 -3.04 -7.80
N THR A 125 -3.62 -4.25 -7.37
CA THR A 125 -3.76 -4.69 -5.98
C THR A 125 -2.47 -5.32 -5.49
N VAL A 126 -2.09 -4.98 -4.26
CA VAL A 126 -0.85 -5.42 -3.61
C VAL A 126 -1.14 -6.04 -2.24
N ASP A 127 -0.17 -6.75 -1.68
CA ASP A 127 -0.29 -7.27 -0.32
C ASP A 127 -0.12 -6.16 0.71
N VAL A 128 0.74 -5.17 0.43
CA VAL A 128 1.02 -4.07 1.36
C VAL A 128 1.10 -2.73 0.62
N ALA A 129 0.41 -1.71 1.14
CA ALA A 129 0.65 -0.32 0.75
C ALA A 129 1.41 0.42 1.84
N VAL A 130 2.44 1.16 1.47
CA VAL A 130 3.24 1.95 2.40
C VAL A 130 3.24 3.42 1.99
N THR A 131 3.40 4.31 2.96
CA THR A 131 3.65 5.74 2.71
C THR A 131 4.47 6.34 3.83
N ARG A 132 5.21 7.40 3.52
CA ARG A 132 5.99 8.18 4.48
C ARG A 132 5.71 9.67 4.33
N ALA A 133 5.20 10.28 5.42
CA ALA A 133 5.04 11.74 5.57
C ALA A 133 4.15 12.45 4.52
N LEU A 134 3.43 11.73 3.66
CA LEU A 134 2.63 12.34 2.59
C LEU A 134 1.18 12.55 3.01
N PHE A 135 0.56 11.57 3.67
CA PHE A 135 -0.88 11.57 3.97
C PHE A 135 -1.17 11.58 5.47
N GLY A 136 -2.35 12.11 5.86
CA GLY A 136 -2.98 11.78 7.13
C GLY A 136 -3.42 10.31 7.16
N ILE A 137 -3.65 9.76 8.36
CA ILE A 137 -4.03 8.34 8.50
C ILE A 137 -5.34 8.06 7.74
N LYS A 138 -6.38 8.87 7.99
CA LYS A 138 -7.69 8.73 7.35
C LYS A 138 -7.59 8.79 5.83
N GLU A 139 -6.92 9.81 5.31
CA GLU A 139 -6.74 10.00 3.87
C GLU A 139 -6.01 8.83 3.21
N PHE A 140 -4.98 8.29 3.87
CA PHE A 140 -4.25 7.14 3.32
C PHE A 140 -5.10 5.88 3.30
N ILE A 141 -5.92 5.65 4.34
CA ILE A 141 -6.87 4.53 4.37
C ILE A 141 -7.81 4.63 3.17
N GLU A 142 -8.46 5.79 3.00
CA GLU A 142 -9.43 6.01 1.92
C GLU A 142 -8.84 5.78 0.52
N LYS A 143 -7.62 6.29 0.30
CA LYS A 143 -6.97 6.21 -1.01
C LYS A 143 -6.30 4.87 -1.29
N ALA A 144 -5.68 4.25 -0.31
CA ALA A 144 -4.86 3.07 -0.53
C ALA A 144 -5.59 1.75 -0.30
N SER A 145 -6.65 1.71 0.53
CA SER A 145 -7.42 0.47 0.77
C SER A 145 -7.96 -0.20 -0.50
N PRO A 146 -8.46 0.53 -1.53
CA PRO A 146 -8.90 -0.11 -2.77
C PRO A 146 -7.80 -0.88 -3.50
N HIS A 147 -6.54 -0.53 -3.25
CA HIS A 147 -5.36 -1.13 -3.87
C HIS A 147 -4.68 -2.20 -3.01
N VAL A 148 -5.22 -2.52 -1.85
CA VAL A 148 -4.70 -3.57 -0.98
C VAL A 148 -5.63 -4.77 -1.04
N LYS A 149 -5.08 -5.99 -1.12
CA LYS A 149 -5.84 -7.24 -1.09
C LYS A 149 -6.55 -7.41 0.25
N GLU A 150 -7.61 -8.20 0.29
CA GLU A 150 -8.20 -8.65 1.55
C GLU A 150 -7.15 -9.40 2.38
N GLY A 151 -7.10 -9.11 3.67
CA GLY A 151 -6.03 -9.59 4.55
C GLY A 151 -4.67 -8.93 4.35
N GLY A 152 -4.58 -7.98 3.41
CA GLY A 152 -3.39 -7.17 3.21
C GLY A 152 -3.27 -6.03 4.23
N ARG A 153 -2.21 -5.25 4.14
CA ARG A 153 -1.86 -4.26 5.17
C ARG A 153 -1.51 -2.90 4.61
N LEU A 154 -1.92 -1.83 5.31
CA LEU A 154 -1.43 -0.47 5.09
C LEU A 154 -0.44 -0.12 6.21
N ILE A 155 0.68 0.51 5.86
CA ILE A 155 1.74 0.88 6.82
C ILE A 155 2.13 2.34 6.60
N LEU A 156 1.97 3.17 7.64
CA LEU A 156 2.35 4.58 7.61
C LEU A 156 3.40 4.87 8.69
N SER A 157 4.45 5.61 8.33
CA SER A 157 5.35 6.17 9.34
C SER A 157 4.89 7.56 9.75
N LYS A 158 4.71 7.76 11.07
CA LYS A 158 4.25 8.99 11.68
C LYS A 158 5.21 9.49 12.75
N GLY A 159 5.14 10.80 12.98
CA GLY A 159 5.83 11.48 14.07
C GLY A 159 5.01 11.53 15.36
N PRO A 160 5.43 12.36 16.34
CA PRO A 160 4.80 12.44 17.67
C PRO A 160 3.31 12.81 17.69
N LYS A 161 2.79 13.45 16.64
CA LYS A 161 1.37 13.84 16.51
C LYS A 161 0.43 12.70 16.13
N VAL A 162 0.94 11.45 16.01
CA VAL A 162 0.15 10.27 15.62
C VAL A 162 -1.11 10.10 16.48
N LYS A 163 -1.06 10.38 17.78
CA LYS A 163 -2.20 10.28 18.68
C LYS A 163 -3.38 11.19 18.30
N GLU A 164 -3.09 12.35 17.74
CA GLU A 164 -4.12 13.30 17.28
C GLU A 164 -4.79 12.78 15.99
N GLU A 165 -4.01 12.26 15.06
CA GLU A 165 -4.51 11.69 13.81
C GLU A 165 -5.36 10.43 14.05
N LEU A 166 -5.00 9.60 15.02
CA LEU A 166 -5.74 8.39 15.38
C LEU A 166 -7.15 8.68 15.88
N LYS A 167 -7.39 9.86 16.47
CA LYS A 167 -8.75 10.26 16.90
C LYS A 167 -9.75 10.35 15.75
N ALA A 168 -9.26 10.62 14.54
CA ALA A 168 -10.09 10.74 13.34
C ALA A 168 -10.48 9.38 12.72
N VAL A 169 -9.90 8.27 13.20
CA VAL A 169 -10.08 6.90 12.66
C VAL A 169 -10.45 5.91 13.77
N LYS A 170 -11.20 6.35 14.78
CA LYS A 170 -11.54 5.55 15.97
C LYS A 170 -12.23 4.21 15.67
N GLU A 171 -12.96 4.12 14.57
CA GLU A 171 -13.70 2.93 14.16
C GLU A 171 -12.80 1.93 13.39
N THR A 172 -11.61 2.36 12.98
CA THR A 172 -10.66 1.49 12.26
C THR A 172 -9.67 0.91 13.25
N HIS A 173 -9.51 -0.42 13.25
CA HIS A 173 -8.50 -1.06 14.08
C HIS A 173 -7.10 -0.70 13.57
N CYS A 174 -6.38 0.11 14.35
CA CYS A 174 -5.01 0.55 14.06
C CYS A 174 -4.06 0.06 15.15
N GLU A 175 -3.11 -0.77 14.79
CA GLU A 175 -1.98 -1.09 15.65
C GLU A 175 -0.91 0.00 15.51
N VAL A 176 -0.30 0.41 16.61
CA VAL A 176 0.79 1.41 16.59
C VAL A 176 2.04 0.83 17.19
N VAL A 177 3.04 0.62 16.36
CA VAL A 177 4.36 0.15 16.80
C VAL A 177 5.28 1.36 16.98
N THR A 178 5.81 1.52 18.20
CA THR A 178 6.77 2.58 18.50
C THR A 178 8.19 2.05 18.31
N LEU A 179 8.95 2.69 17.44
CA LEU A 179 10.33 2.33 17.13
C LEU A 179 11.27 3.51 17.38
N SER A 180 12.49 3.23 17.77
CA SER A 180 13.55 4.23 17.85
C SER A 180 14.39 4.19 16.58
N LEU A 181 14.64 5.36 16.01
CA LEU A 181 15.53 5.47 14.86
C LEU A 181 16.97 5.22 15.34
N PRO A 182 17.68 4.23 14.80
CA PRO A 182 19.03 3.87 15.25
C PRO A 182 19.95 5.08 15.34
N THR A 183 20.86 5.07 16.31
CA THR A 183 21.83 6.13 16.58
C THR A 183 21.25 7.50 16.97
N THR A 184 19.93 7.57 17.20
CA THR A 184 19.26 8.83 17.58
C THR A 184 18.26 8.61 18.71
N HIS A 185 17.75 9.73 19.26
CA HIS A 185 16.61 9.73 20.21
C HIS A 185 15.26 9.92 19.49
N ILE A 186 15.24 9.88 18.15
CA ILE A 186 14.04 10.12 17.36
C ILE A 186 13.15 8.88 17.40
N LYS A 187 11.91 9.05 17.86
CA LYS A 187 10.89 8.01 17.82
C LYS A 187 10.12 8.09 16.52
N ARG A 188 9.75 6.91 15.99
CA ARG A 188 8.83 6.72 14.88
C ARG A 188 7.67 5.86 15.32
N PHE A 189 6.52 6.15 14.77
CA PHE A 189 5.29 5.42 15.02
C PHE A 189 4.84 4.82 13.69
N LEU A 190 4.98 3.50 13.56
CA LEU A 190 4.38 2.79 12.43
C LEU A 190 2.94 2.48 12.78
N VAL A 191 2.02 3.03 12.01
CA VAL A 191 0.59 2.73 12.09
C VAL A 191 0.32 1.61 11.11
N LEU A 192 -0.17 0.49 11.61
CA LEU A 192 -0.48 -0.71 10.87
C LEU A 192 -2.00 -0.86 10.83
N ILE A 193 -2.54 -1.02 9.64
CA ILE A 193 -3.98 -1.20 9.43
C ILE A 193 -4.14 -2.44 8.55
N GLU A 194 -4.84 -3.45 9.05
CA GLU A 194 -5.19 -4.63 8.27
C GLU A 194 -6.48 -4.37 7.52
N LYS A 195 -6.47 -4.67 6.23
CA LYS A 195 -7.69 -4.66 5.44
C LYS A 195 -8.48 -5.93 5.79
N GLY A 196 -9.57 -5.73 6.53
CA GLY A 196 -10.53 -6.80 6.82
C GLY A 196 -11.17 -7.37 5.55
N PRO A 197 -11.91 -8.47 5.68
CA PRO A 197 -12.76 -8.96 4.59
C PRO A 197 -13.73 -7.85 4.18
N ALA A 198 -14.04 -7.76 2.89
CA ALA A 198 -15.01 -6.79 2.39
C ALA A 198 -16.33 -6.97 3.16
N THR A 199 -16.79 -5.90 3.80
CA THR A 199 -18.14 -5.90 4.35
C THR A 199 -19.13 -6.03 3.19
N PRO A 200 -20.22 -6.78 3.35
CA PRO A 200 -21.19 -7.00 2.25
C PRO A 200 -21.73 -5.72 1.60
N GLU A 201 -21.57 -4.56 2.24
CA GLU A 201 -22.04 -3.26 1.76
C GLU A 201 -21.08 -2.58 0.76
N GLU A 202 -19.81 -2.98 0.67
CA GLU A 202 -18.81 -2.34 -0.20
C GLU A 202 -18.61 -3.02 -1.56
N THR A 203 -19.26 -4.15 -1.79
CA THR A 203 -19.30 -4.74 -3.13
C THR A 203 -20.37 -4.00 -3.95
N PRO A 204 -20.00 -3.27 -5.02
CA PRO A 204 -21.01 -2.80 -5.95
C PRO A 204 -21.78 -4.04 -6.44
N PRO A 205 -23.11 -3.98 -6.56
CA PRO A 205 -23.88 -5.14 -6.96
C PRO A 205 -23.33 -5.64 -8.30
N LYS A 206 -22.77 -6.84 -8.31
CA LYS A 206 -22.41 -7.51 -9.56
C LYS A 206 -23.71 -7.59 -10.33
N SER A 207 -23.80 -6.85 -11.42
CA SER A 207 -24.94 -6.94 -12.33
C SER A 207 -25.12 -8.41 -12.72
N GLY A 208 -26.12 -9.07 -12.11
CA GLY A 208 -26.47 -10.45 -12.42
C GLY A 208 -26.53 -11.47 -11.27
N ALA A 209 -26.15 -11.13 -10.03
CA ALA A 209 -26.34 -12.04 -8.89
C ALA A 209 -27.64 -11.71 -8.14
N TYR A 210 -28.72 -12.34 -8.51
CA TYR A 210 -29.93 -12.34 -7.71
C TYR A 210 -29.68 -13.17 -6.44
N HIS A 211 -29.61 -12.50 -5.28
CA HIS A 211 -29.62 -13.18 -4.00
C HIS A 211 -30.86 -14.05 -3.87
N ALA A 212 -30.70 -15.28 -3.42
CA ALA A 212 -31.77 -16.18 -3.03
C ALA A 212 -32.43 -15.66 -1.75
N ALA A 213 -33.19 -14.56 -1.84
CA ALA A 213 -34.13 -14.16 -0.83
C ALA A 213 -35.37 -15.07 -0.96
N ALA A 214 -35.86 -15.55 0.15
CA ALA A 214 -36.99 -16.42 0.38
C ALA A 214 -37.79 -16.88 -0.90
N VAL A 215 -37.55 -18.12 -1.30
CA VAL A 215 -38.18 -18.73 -2.46
C VAL A 215 -39.70 -18.77 -2.26
N SER A 216 -40.42 -17.88 -2.91
CA SER A 216 -41.88 -18.03 -3.04
C SER A 216 -42.16 -19.11 -4.06
N THR A 217 -42.83 -20.19 -3.62
CA THR A 217 -43.28 -21.29 -4.49
C THR A 217 -44.45 -20.91 -5.41
N THR A 218 -44.85 -19.64 -5.40
CA THR A 218 -46.10 -19.17 -6.02
C THR A 218 -45.95 -18.53 -7.42
N CYS A 219 -44.73 -18.36 -7.94
CA CYS A 219 -44.55 -17.81 -9.29
C CYS A 219 -44.88 -18.83 -10.36
N VAL A 220 -45.93 -18.56 -11.16
CA VAL A 220 -46.43 -19.43 -12.25
C VAL A 220 -46.03 -18.98 -13.63
N ASN A 221 -45.17 -17.97 -13.77
CA ASN A 221 -44.76 -17.46 -15.07
C ASN A 221 -43.86 -18.46 -15.84
N SER A 222 -44.46 -19.21 -16.77
CA SER A 222 -43.80 -20.23 -17.61
C SER A 222 -42.88 -19.62 -18.68
N GLU A 223 -43.08 -18.36 -19.06
CA GLU A 223 -42.32 -17.66 -20.11
C GLU A 223 -41.06 -16.93 -19.56
N CYS A 224 -40.89 -16.90 -18.25
CA CYS A 224 -39.76 -16.24 -17.63
C CYS A 224 -38.44 -16.96 -17.97
N ARG A 225 -37.50 -16.22 -18.57
CA ARG A 225 -36.18 -16.76 -18.95
C ARG A 225 -35.40 -17.28 -17.74
N LEU A 226 -35.56 -16.66 -16.56
CA LEU A 226 -34.90 -17.10 -15.33
C LEU A 226 -35.46 -18.42 -14.79
N ARG A 227 -36.74 -18.73 -15.04
CA ARG A 227 -37.32 -20.00 -14.66
C ARG A 227 -36.74 -21.16 -15.46
N LYS A 228 -36.45 -20.95 -16.75
CA LYS A 228 -35.73 -21.93 -17.58
C LYS A 228 -34.31 -22.20 -17.07
N ALA A 229 -33.73 -21.26 -16.34
CA ALA A 229 -32.43 -21.38 -15.68
C ALA A 229 -32.49 -21.88 -14.21
N GLY A 230 -33.67 -22.41 -13.78
CA GLY A 230 -33.84 -22.99 -12.44
C GLY A 230 -34.38 -22.04 -11.35
N CYS A 231 -34.77 -20.82 -11.69
CA CYS A 231 -35.38 -19.88 -10.74
C CYS A 231 -36.79 -20.36 -10.34
N ARG A 232 -37.07 -20.40 -9.03
CA ARG A 232 -38.41 -20.76 -8.47
C ARG A 232 -39.31 -19.54 -8.28
N GLY A 233 -38.83 -18.33 -8.56
CA GLY A 233 -39.53 -17.07 -8.42
C GLY A 233 -39.42 -16.45 -7.02
N PHE A 234 -39.58 -15.13 -6.94
CA PHE A 234 -39.68 -14.38 -5.69
C PHE A 234 -40.53 -13.12 -5.92
N GLU A 235 -41.18 -12.65 -4.87
CA GLU A 235 -42.00 -11.44 -4.88
C GLU A 235 -41.10 -10.22 -5.13
N GLY A 236 -41.53 -9.34 -6.10
CA GLY A 236 -40.70 -8.20 -6.55
C GLY A 236 -39.84 -8.48 -7.79
N CYS A 237 -39.80 -9.71 -8.30
CA CYS A 237 -39.20 -9.99 -9.60
C CYS A 237 -40.01 -9.36 -10.74
N PRO A 238 -39.40 -8.68 -11.74
CA PRO A 238 -40.10 -8.07 -12.86
C PRO A 238 -40.96 -9.04 -13.68
N GLY A 239 -40.67 -10.33 -13.63
CA GLY A 239 -41.44 -11.38 -14.30
C GLY A 239 -42.33 -12.21 -13.35
N PHE A 240 -42.48 -11.78 -12.10
CA PHE A 240 -43.26 -12.52 -11.11
C PHE A 240 -44.78 -12.49 -11.47
N LYS A 241 -45.38 -13.67 -11.48
CA LYS A 241 -46.85 -13.86 -11.57
C LYS A 241 -47.27 -14.70 -10.37
N ALA A 242 -48.09 -14.14 -9.49
CA ALA A 242 -48.65 -14.86 -8.38
C ALA A 242 -49.62 -15.95 -8.89
N LYS A 243 -49.74 -17.02 -8.14
CA LYS A 243 -50.84 -17.99 -8.36
C LYS A 243 -52.08 -17.40 -7.70
N GLU A 244 -53.13 -17.17 -8.49
CA GLU A 244 -54.47 -16.85 -7.97
C GLU A 244 -55.04 -18.00 -7.13
#